data_ac65a5a0d591858d502cb68e9274c09b
#
_entry.id   ac65a5a0d591858d502cb68e9274c09b
#
_cell.length_a   1.000
_cell.length_b   1.000
_cell.length_c   1.000
_cell.angle_alpha   90.00
_cell.angle_beta   90.00
_cell.angle_gamma   90.00
#
_symmetry.space_group_name_H-M   'P 1'
#
loop_
_entity.id
_entity.type
_entity.pdbx_description
1 polymer ?
#
loop_
_entity_poly.entity_id
_entity_poly.type
_entity_poly.pdbx_seq_one_letter_code
_entity_poly.pdbx_strand_id
1 'polypeptide(L)'
;MHKILVIGPSWVGDCMLMQPMLMRLKQRHPDCLIDVLAPPWTVGLLHAIPEVNLAIINPFPHGALNLKARYRLGVQLRAENYDQAIVLPNSLKSALVPFFANIPLRTGFVGELRYGLLNDARKLDKTVLPLMVERFAYLAEERDGEIPRPLDNPKLNVSAEQRDATLQKLNLTLDQPVAVFCPGAEYGPAKRWPVAYFAETAQRLHDSGYAVWLIGSNKDREVAEKIVALGNQTAHNLCGSTDLADAIAILSCAQLVISNDSGLMHLAAALDRPMLALFGSSSPQFTPPLSDAALVVKLDIACSPCFKRECPLGHFNCMNQLTPDRVWEKIQPLIKS
;
A
#
# COMPACT_ATOMS: atom_id res chain seq x y z
N MET A 1 1.84 -26.96 -15.18
CA MET A 1 1.63 -25.50 -14.91
C MET A 1 2.05 -25.28 -13.47
N HIS A 2 2.99 -24.40 -13.20
CA HIS A 2 3.50 -24.16 -11.85
C HIS A 2 2.50 -23.31 -11.06
N LYS A 3 2.07 -23.78 -9.89
CA LYS A 3 1.04 -23.12 -9.08
C LYS A 3 1.62 -22.66 -7.75
N ILE A 4 1.53 -21.34 -7.48
CA ILE A 4 2.17 -20.71 -6.34
C ILE A 4 1.09 -20.11 -5.42
N LEU A 5 1.16 -20.43 -4.14
CA LEU A 5 0.37 -19.77 -3.08
C LEU A 5 1.22 -18.70 -2.39
N VAL A 6 0.81 -17.44 -2.47
CA VAL A 6 1.42 -16.37 -1.69
C VAL A 6 0.59 -16.11 -0.43
N ILE A 7 1.22 -16.25 0.73
CA ILE A 7 0.63 -15.74 1.99
C ILE A 7 0.91 -14.25 2.03
N GLY A 8 -0.10 -13.46 1.68
CA GLY A 8 -0.01 -12.02 1.49
C GLY A 8 0.11 -11.23 2.80
N PRO A 9 0.59 -9.99 2.71
CA PRO A 9 0.62 -9.07 3.83
C PRO A 9 -0.78 -8.56 4.19
N SER A 10 -0.91 -7.91 5.35
CA SER A 10 -2.18 -7.39 5.83
C SER A 10 -2.39 -5.89 5.55
N TRP A 11 -1.35 -5.18 5.20
CA TRP A 11 -1.38 -3.75 4.91
C TRP A 11 -1.48 -3.48 3.41
N VAL A 12 -2.32 -2.52 3.03
CA VAL A 12 -2.55 -2.14 1.62
C VAL A 12 -1.23 -1.73 0.94
N GLY A 13 -0.40 -0.93 1.63
CA GLY A 13 0.91 -0.54 1.12
C GLY A 13 1.84 -1.74 0.86
N ASP A 14 1.89 -2.68 1.82
CA ASP A 14 2.71 -3.90 1.66
C ASP A 14 2.18 -4.79 0.51
N CYS A 15 0.85 -4.82 0.28
CA CYS A 15 0.28 -5.52 -0.87
C CYS A 15 0.77 -4.92 -2.20
N MET A 16 0.91 -3.60 -2.28
CA MET A 16 1.51 -2.97 -3.46
C MET A 16 3.00 -3.25 -3.59
N LEU A 17 3.75 -3.19 -2.47
CA LEU A 17 5.17 -3.53 -2.46
C LEU A 17 5.45 -5.02 -2.73
N MET A 18 4.43 -5.90 -2.61
CA MET A 18 4.49 -7.30 -3.02
C MET A 18 4.48 -7.47 -4.55
N GLN A 19 3.84 -6.57 -5.30
CA GLN A 19 3.61 -6.78 -6.74
C GLN A 19 4.89 -6.98 -7.55
N PRO A 20 6.02 -6.24 -7.33
CA PRO A 20 7.28 -6.52 -8.04
C PRO A 20 7.79 -7.96 -7.84
N MET A 21 7.53 -8.59 -6.68
CA MET A 21 7.80 -10.01 -6.49
C MET A 21 6.93 -10.88 -7.41
N LEU A 22 5.64 -10.57 -7.54
CA LEU A 22 4.74 -11.30 -8.43
C LEU A 22 5.14 -11.14 -9.90
N MET A 23 5.54 -9.95 -10.32
CA MET A 23 6.10 -9.69 -11.65
C MET A 23 7.35 -10.53 -11.90
N ARG A 24 8.26 -10.62 -10.92
CA ARG A 24 9.46 -11.46 -10.99
C ARG A 24 9.10 -12.94 -11.16
N LEU A 25 8.13 -13.44 -10.41
CA LEU A 25 7.63 -14.83 -10.57
C LEU A 25 7.11 -15.09 -11.98
N LYS A 26 6.33 -14.14 -12.54
CA LYS A 26 5.83 -14.23 -13.92
C LYS A 26 6.94 -14.14 -14.97
N GLN A 27 7.96 -13.32 -14.75
CA GLN A 27 9.13 -13.23 -15.65
C GLN A 27 9.92 -14.55 -15.67
N ARG A 28 10.08 -15.21 -14.52
CA ARG A 28 10.81 -16.47 -14.40
C ARG A 28 9.97 -17.68 -14.84
N HIS A 29 8.67 -17.62 -14.61
CA HIS A 29 7.71 -18.68 -14.91
C HIS A 29 6.46 -18.07 -15.58
N PRO A 30 6.48 -17.73 -16.88
CA PRO A 30 5.39 -16.98 -17.54
C PRO A 30 4.00 -17.63 -17.37
N ASP A 31 3.93 -18.95 -17.37
CA ASP A 31 2.68 -19.71 -17.27
C ASP A 31 2.29 -20.06 -15.82
N CYS A 32 2.99 -19.54 -14.80
CA CYS A 32 2.65 -19.87 -13.42
C CYS A 32 1.31 -19.23 -13.03
N LEU A 33 0.53 -19.92 -12.21
CA LEU A 33 -0.65 -19.37 -11.54
C LEU A 33 -0.26 -18.92 -10.14
N ILE A 34 -0.59 -17.67 -9.80
CA ILE A 34 -0.28 -17.09 -8.50
C ILE A 34 -1.58 -16.78 -7.78
N ASP A 35 -1.88 -17.53 -6.73
CA ASP A 35 -3.00 -17.27 -5.84
C ASP A 35 -2.51 -16.59 -4.57
N VAL A 36 -3.25 -15.60 -4.06
CA VAL A 36 -2.85 -14.82 -2.89
C VAL A 36 -3.85 -14.99 -1.75
N LEU A 37 -3.40 -15.54 -0.62
CA LEU A 37 -4.17 -15.64 0.61
C LEU A 37 -3.95 -14.38 1.46
N ALA A 38 -4.94 -13.49 1.54
CA ALA A 38 -4.83 -12.21 2.23
C ALA A 38 -6.14 -11.80 2.92
N PRO A 39 -6.12 -10.83 3.84
CA PRO A 39 -7.31 -10.38 4.55
C PRO A 39 -8.42 -9.87 3.63
N PRO A 40 -9.71 -9.97 4.03
CA PRO A 40 -10.84 -9.63 3.16
C PRO A 40 -10.82 -8.18 2.66
N TRP A 41 -10.29 -7.23 3.43
CA TRP A 41 -10.21 -5.81 3.02
C TRP A 41 -9.19 -5.54 1.89
N THR A 42 -8.31 -6.49 1.58
CA THR A 42 -7.32 -6.35 0.48
C THR A 42 -7.79 -7.00 -0.82
N VAL A 43 -8.90 -7.75 -0.82
CA VAL A 43 -9.37 -8.53 -1.98
C VAL A 43 -9.63 -7.63 -3.19
N GLY A 44 -10.27 -6.47 -3.00
CA GLY A 44 -10.51 -5.51 -4.09
C GLY A 44 -9.22 -5.01 -4.75
N LEU A 45 -8.15 -4.83 -3.97
CA LEU A 45 -6.84 -4.50 -4.51
C LEU A 45 -6.22 -5.69 -5.28
N LEU A 46 -6.30 -6.89 -4.72
CA LEU A 46 -5.71 -8.07 -5.35
C LEU A 46 -6.33 -8.39 -6.71
N HIS A 47 -7.62 -8.09 -6.89
CA HIS A 47 -8.28 -8.22 -8.20
C HIS A 47 -7.79 -7.19 -9.24
N ALA A 48 -7.24 -6.05 -8.79
CA ALA A 48 -6.66 -5.04 -9.66
C ALA A 48 -5.18 -5.30 -10.01
N ILE A 49 -4.56 -6.32 -9.42
CA ILE A 49 -3.16 -6.72 -9.67
C ILE A 49 -3.13 -7.78 -10.79
N PRO A 50 -2.56 -7.48 -11.97
CA PRO A 50 -2.63 -8.38 -13.13
C PRO A 50 -2.00 -9.76 -12.93
N GLU A 51 -0.99 -9.87 -12.08
CA GLU A 51 -0.27 -11.10 -11.80
C GLU A 51 -1.05 -12.09 -10.94
N VAL A 52 -2.08 -11.63 -10.23
CA VAL A 52 -2.90 -12.45 -9.31
C VAL A 52 -3.96 -13.22 -10.11
N ASN A 53 -3.92 -14.55 -10.00
CA ASN A 53 -4.93 -15.43 -10.59
C ASN A 53 -6.19 -15.50 -9.69
N LEU A 54 -6.01 -15.73 -8.39
CA LEU A 54 -7.10 -15.85 -7.42
C LEU A 54 -6.74 -15.16 -6.10
N ALA A 55 -7.64 -14.31 -5.60
CA ALA A 55 -7.58 -13.78 -4.24
C ALA A 55 -8.35 -14.69 -3.28
N ILE A 56 -7.65 -15.34 -2.36
CA ILE A 56 -8.23 -16.21 -1.35
C ILE A 56 -8.36 -15.44 -0.04
N ILE A 57 -9.56 -15.47 0.56
CA ILE A 57 -9.80 -14.78 1.81
C ILE A 57 -9.11 -15.50 2.97
N ASN A 58 -8.24 -14.78 3.67
CA ASN A 58 -7.69 -15.17 4.95
C ASN A 58 -8.68 -14.81 6.07
N PRO A 59 -9.37 -15.78 6.68
CA PRO A 59 -10.44 -15.49 7.65
C PRO A 59 -9.92 -15.19 9.05
N PHE A 60 -8.59 -15.16 9.27
CA PHE A 60 -8.04 -15.07 10.62
C PHE A 60 -7.89 -13.63 11.08
N PRO A 61 -8.46 -13.26 12.25
CA PRO A 61 -8.22 -11.96 12.85
C PRO A 61 -6.75 -11.69 13.11
N HIS A 62 -6.37 -10.41 13.06
CA HIS A 62 -5.01 -10.00 13.39
C HIS A 62 -4.65 -10.44 14.82
N GLY A 63 -3.45 -10.98 15.00
CA GLY A 63 -2.98 -11.47 16.31
C GLY A 63 -3.42 -12.91 16.64
N ALA A 64 -4.53 -13.42 16.16
CA ALA A 64 -5.06 -14.73 16.51
C ALA A 64 -4.24 -15.90 15.93
N LEU A 65 -3.96 -16.91 16.75
CA LEU A 65 -3.31 -18.15 16.30
C LEU A 65 -4.28 -19.03 15.51
N ASN A 66 -5.49 -19.27 16.04
CA ASN A 66 -6.57 -20.06 15.41
C ASN A 66 -6.10 -21.38 14.76
N LEU A 67 -5.30 -22.17 15.48
CA LEU A 67 -4.61 -23.36 14.95
C LEU A 67 -5.55 -24.33 14.21
N LYS A 68 -6.70 -24.66 14.81
CA LYS A 68 -7.69 -25.58 14.22
C LYS A 68 -8.25 -25.06 12.89
N ALA A 69 -8.52 -23.75 12.81
CA ALA A 69 -9.04 -23.16 11.58
C ALA A 69 -7.96 -23.08 10.50
N ARG A 70 -6.68 -22.79 10.86
CA ARG A 70 -5.54 -22.83 9.92
C ARG A 70 -5.30 -24.24 9.39
N TYR A 71 -5.41 -25.26 10.26
CA TYR A 71 -5.35 -26.65 9.84
C TYR A 71 -6.43 -26.99 8.81
N ARG A 72 -7.71 -26.63 9.09
CA ARG A 72 -8.83 -26.88 8.18
C ARG A 72 -8.61 -26.21 6.83
N LEU A 73 -8.22 -24.92 6.83
CA LEU A 73 -7.94 -24.19 5.58
C LEU A 73 -6.77 -24.84 4.83
N GLY A 74 -5.67 -25.21 5.53
CA GLY A 74 -4.57 -25.92 4.90
C GLY A 74 -4.99 -27.23 4.26
N VAL A 75 -5.82 -28.04 4.95
CA VAL A 75 -6.34 -29.30 4.38
C VAL A 75 -7.21 -29.05 3.14
N GLN A 76 -8.06 -28.02 3.15
CA GLN A 76 -8.87 -27.65 1.97
C GLN A 76 -7.98 -27.27 0.78
N LEU A 77 -6.89 -26.51 1.01
CA LEU A 77 -5.97 -26.07 -0.04
C LEU A 77 -5.11 -27.22 -0.62
N ARG A 78 -5.10 -28.41 -0.03
CA ARG A 78 -4.41 -29.58 -0.62
C ARG A 78 -4.95 -29.94 -2.01
N ALA A 79 -6.25 -29.77 -2.24
CA ALA A 79 -6.90 -30.04 -3.52
C ALA A 79 -6.37 -29.15 -4.66
N GLU A 80 -5.81 -28.00 -4.31
CA GLU A 80 -5.28 -27.05 -5.29
C GLU A 80 -3.91 -27.44 -5.86
N ASN A 81 -3.21 -28.40 -5.21
CA ASN A 81 -1.91 -28.92 -5.65
C ASN A 81 -0.87 -27.83 -5.94
N TYR A 82 -0.66 -26.90 -5.00
CA TYR A 82 0.39 -25.89 -5.11
C TYR A 82 1.78 -26.51 -5.08
N ASP A 83 2.65 -26.09 -5.99
CA ASP A 83 4.06 -26.51 -6.06
C ASP A 83 4.92 -25.74 -5.06
N GLN A 84 4.57 -24.46 -4.82
CA GLN A 84 5.31 -23.56 -3.94
C GLN A 84 4.38 -22.69 -3.11
N ALA A 85 4.80 -22.36 -1.91
CA ALA A 85 4.24 -21.27 -1.13
C ALA A 85 5.33 -20.24 -0.80
N ILE A 86 4.99 -18.94 -0.93
CA ILE A 86 5.84 -17.82 -0.50
C ILE A 86 5.14 -17.11 0.66
N VAL A 87 5.83 -17.06 1.82
CA VAL A 87 5.25 -16.56 3.07
C VAL A 87 5.86 -15.21 3.41
N LEU A 88 5.15 -14.13 3.09
CA LEU A 88 5.63 -12.76 3.28
C LEU A 88 5.62 -12.29 4.75
N PRO A 89 4.54 -12.53 5.55
CA PRO A 89 4.57 -12.17 6.96
C PRO A 89 5.55 -13.05 7.75
N ASN A 90 6.31 -12.46 8.66
CA ASN A 90 7.38 -13.15 9.41
C ASN A 90 6.91 -13.87 10.69
N SER A 91 5.60 -13.98 10.93
CA SER A 91 5.07 -14.70 12.10
C SER A 91 5.05 -16.23 11.90
N LEU A 92 5.24 -16.98 12.99
CA LEU A 92 5.11 -18.44 12.97
C LEU A 92 3.75 -18.89 12.40
N LYS A 93 2.69 -18.24 12.83
CA LYS A 93 1.32 -18.59 12.42
C LYS A 93 1.04 -18.42 10.93
N SER A 94 1.77 -17.54 10.22
CA SER A 94 1.62 -17.35 8.78
C SER A 94 2.13 -18.54 7.95
N ALA A 95 3.07 -19.32 8.48
CA ALA A 95 3.60 -20.51 7.83
C ALA A 95 2.76 -21.78 8.07
N LEU A 96 1.76 -21.74 8.96
CA LEU A 96 0.95 -22.92 9.31
C LEU A 96 0.03 -23.38 8.19
N VAL A 97 -0.60 -22.44 7.45
CA VAL A 97 -1.51 -22.80 6.36
C VAL A 97 -0.77 -23.56 5.24
N PRO A 98 0.33 -23.05 4.66
CA PRO A 98 1.06 -23.78 3.64
C PRO A 98 1.69 -25.08 4.15
N PHE A 99 2.07 -25.14 5.42
CA PHE A 99 2.54 -26.39 6.05
C PHE A 99 1.43 -27.45 6.11
N PHE A 100 0.24 -27.11 6.56
CA PHE A 100 -0.89 -28.04 6.61
C PHE A 100 -1.47 -28.34 5.23
N ALA A 101 -1.26 -27.50 4.26
CA ALA A 101 -1.59 -27.75 2.85
C ALA A 101 -0.61 -28.76 2.19
N ASN A 102 0.44 -29.20 2.87
CA ASN A 102 1.49 -30.07 2.37
C ASN A 102 2.20 -29.53 1.12
N ILE A 103 2.29 -28.19 1.00
CA ILE A 103 2.99 -27.58 -0.15
C ILE A 103 4.47 -27.93 -0.07
N PRO A 104 5.05 -28.53 -1.14
CA PRO A 104 6.39 -29.11 -1.08
C PRO A 104 7.50 -28.09 -0.86
N LEU A 105 7.43 -26.90 -1.49
CA LEU A 105 8.39 -25.82 -1.31
C LEU A 105 7.73 -24.66 -0.55
N ARG A 106 8.29 -24.28 0.59
CA ARG A 106 7.74 -23.23 1.44
C ARG A 106 8.84 -22.21 1.77
N THR A 107 8.85 -21.14 0.97
CA THR A 107 9.86 -20.07 0.98
C THR A 107 9.44 -18.92 1.91
N GLY A 108 10.37 -18.37 2.67
CA GLY A 108 10.15 -17.17 3.49
C GLY A 108 11.37 -16.82 4.34
N PHE A 109 11.37 -15.62 4.92
CA PHE A 109 12.43 -15.23 5.82
C PHE A 109 12.33 -15.94 7.19
N VAL A 110 13.45 -16.21 7.81
CA VAL A 110 13.51 -16.71 9.20
C VAL A 110 12.91 -15.66 10.14
N GLY A 111 11.93 -16.07 10.95
CA GLY A 111 11.29 -15.26 11.98
C GLY A 111 10.50 -16.15 12.92
N GLU A 112 10.35 -15.77 14.18
CA GLU A 112 9.55 -16.49 15.20
C GLU A 112 9.80 -18.02 15.23
N LEU A 113 11.05 -18.47 15.05
CA LEU A 113 11.48 -19.88 15.12
C LEU A 113 10.68 -20.84 14.21
N ARG A 114 10.22 -20.39 13.06
CA ARG A 114 9.42 -21.20 12.11
C ARG A 114 10.22 -22.18 11.26
N TYR A 115 11.33 -22.67 11.81
CA TYR A 115 12.10 -23.77 11.23
C TYR A 115 11.24 -25.04 11.13
N GLY A 116 11.34 -25.77 10.01
CA GLY A 116 10.51 -26.93 9.72
C GLY A 116 9.13 -26.61 9.14
N LEU A 117 8.52 -25.48 9.51
CA LEU A 117 7.33 -24.97 8.79
C LEU A 117 7.71 -24.42 7.42
N LEU A 118 8.84 -23.69 7.33
CA LEU A 118 9.49 -23.33 6.08
C LEU A 118 10.63 -24.34 5.83
N ASN A 119 10.77 -24.78 4.59
CA ASN A 119 11.90 -25.62 4.14
C ASN A 119 12.87 -24.89 3.21
N ASP A 120 12.46 -23.73 2.69
CA ASP A 120 13.35 -22.71 2.12
C ASP A 120 13.33 -21.47 3.00
N ALA A 121 13.89 -21.62 4.22
CA ALA A 121 13.99 -20.55 5.20
C ALA A 121 15.23 -19.69 4.92
N ARG A 122 15.04 -18.40 4.61
CA ARG A 122 16.09 -17.46 4.21
C ARG A 122 16.40 -16.49 5.33
N LYS A 123 17.67 -16.13 5.48
CA LYS A 123 18.11 -15.11 6.44
C LYS A 123 18.01 -13.73 5.76
N LEU A 124 17.32 -12.80 6.41
CA LEU A 124 17.22 -11.43 5.92
C LEU A 124 18.49 -10.65 6.30
N ASP A 125 19.19 -10.17 5.27
CA ASP A 125 20.23 -9.14 5.43
C ASP A 125 19.64 -7.78 5.03
N LYS A 126 19.45 -6.90 6.02
CA LYS A 126 18.86 -5.56 5.81
C LYS A 126 19.82 -4.57 5.16
N THR A 127 21.12 -4.87 5.14
CA THR A 127 22.13 -4.03 4.48
C THR A 127 22.14 -4.28 2.98
N VAL A 128 21.89 -5.52 2.57
CA VAL A 128 21.76 -5.94 1.17
C VAL A 128 20.37 -5.63 0.61
N LEU A 129 19.33 -5.76 1.45
CA LEU A 129 17.91 -5.55 1.10
C LEU A 129 17.31 -4.44 1.99
N PRO A 130 17.70 -3.17 1.80
CA PRO A 130 17.22 -2.07 2.62
C PRO A 130 15.73 -1.80 2.41
N LEU A 131 15.24 -1.88 1.17
CA LEU A 131 13.86 -1.59 0.81
C LEU A 131 12.93 -2.79 1.09
N MET A 132 11.69 -2.52 1.51
CA MET A 132 10.69 -3.57 1.70
C MET A 132 10.38 -4.32 0.40
N VAL A 133 10.27 -3.60 -0.72
CA VAL A 133 10.06 -4.19 -2.05
C VAL A 133 11.17 -5.17 -2.43
N GLU A 134 12.42 -4.85 -2.12
CA GLU A 134 13.56 -5.74 -2.38
C GLU A 134 13.49 -7.03 -1.55
N ARG A 135 13.05 -6.90 -0.28
CA ARG A 135 12.83 -8.08 0.59
C ARG A 135 11.79 -9.03 0.01
N PHE A 136 10.70 -8.48 -0.51
CA PHE A 136 9.68 -9.32 -1.15
C PHE A 136 10.22 -9.90 -2.47
N ALA A 137 10.81 -9.10 -3.35
CA ALA A 137 11.36 -9.56 -4.62
C ALA A 137 12.40 -10.67 -4.45
N TYR A 138 13.24 -10.60 -3.41
CA TYR A 138 14.22 -11.65 -3.11
C TYR A 138 13.60 -13.03 -2.87
N LEU A 139 12.35 -13.09 -2.38
CA LEU A 139 11.67 -14.39 -2.18
C LEU A 139 11.19 -15.03 -3.48
N ALA A 140 11.16 -14.28 -4.58
CA ALA A 140 10.89 -14.82 -5.94
C ALA A 140 12.14 -15.40 -6.61
N GLU A 141 13.32 -15.08 -6.13
CA GLU A 141 14.58 -15.57 -6.69
C GLU A 141 14.94 -16.96 -6.14
N GLU A 142 15.97 -17.58 -6.68
CA GLU A 142 16.58 -18.79 -6.11
C GLU A 142 17.23 -18.45 -4.75
N ARG A 143 17.45 -19.48 -3.95
CA ARG A 143 18.21 -19.30 -2.72
C ARG A 143 19.60 -18.77 -3.05
N ASP A 144 20.02 -17.74 -2.32
CA ASP A 144 21.31 -17.05 -2.49
C ASP A 144 21.48 -16.37 -3.88
N GLY A 145 20.39 -16.24 -4.64
CA GLY A 145 20.35 -15.46 -5.86
C GLY A 145 20.32 -13.95 -5.61
N GLU A 146 20.63 -13.19 -6.65
CA GLU A 146 20.56 -11.72 -6.61
C GLU A 146 19.24 -11.23 -7.20
N ILE A 147 18.71 -10.14 -6.63
CA ILE A 147 17.57 -9.44 -7.23
C ILE A 147 18.07 -8.49 -8.34
N PRO A 148 17.36 -8.36 -9.45
CA PRO A 148 17.66 -7.33 -10.42
C PRO A 148 17.39 -5.95 -9.82
N ARG A 149 18.21 -4.97 -10.20
CA ARG A 149 18.03 -3.56 -9.83
C ARG A 149 18.20 -2.68 -11.06
N PRO A 150 17.29 -1.69 -11.29
CA PRO A 150 16.08 -1.43 -10.50
C PRO A 150 15.03 -2.54 -10.64
N LEU A 151 14.13 -2.66 -9.63
CA LEU A 151 12.92 -3.48 -9.74
C LEU A 151 11.86 -2.73 -10.55
N ASP A 152 11.00 -3.47 -11.24
CA ASP A 152 9.83 -2.88 -11.90
C ASP A 152 8.90 -2.19 -10.89
N ASN A 153 8.38 -1.03 -11.24
CA ASN A 153 7.38 -0.35 -10.42
C ASN A 153 6.05 -1.09 -10.42
N PRO A 154 5.33 -1.13 -9.30
CA PRO A 154 3.97 -1.65 -9.25
C PRO A 154 3.05 -0.93 -10.23
N LYS A 155 2.08 -1.67 -10.80
CA LYS A 155 1.10 -1.12 -11.75
C LYS A 155 -0.30 -1.61 -11.43
N LEU A 156 -1.26 -0.69 -11.40
CA LEU A 156 -2.67 -0.99 -11.29
C LEU A 156 -3.40 -0.54 -12.56
N ASN A 157 -4.36 -1.34 -12.98
CA ASN A 157 -5.23 -1.02 -14.09
C ASN A 157 -6.66 -0.77 -13.57
N VAL A 158 -7.29 0.29 -14.07
CA VAL A 158 -8.69 0.62 -13.81
C VAL A 158 -9.41 0.71 -15.14
N SER A 159 -10.46 -0.07 -15.32
CA SER A 159 -11.27 0.04 -16.53
C SER A 159 -12.13 1.31 -16.52
N ALA A 160 -12.50 1.79 -17.71
CA ALA A 160 -13.39 2.95 -17.84
C ALA A 160 -14.74 2.67 -17.15
N GLU A 161 -15.25 1.44 -17.30
CA GLU A 161 -16.53 1.02 -16.69
C GLU A 161 -16.47 1.07 -15.17
N GLN A 162 -15.39 0.59 -14.58
CA GLN A 162 -15.19 0.63 -13.12
C GLN A 162 -15.09 2.07 -12.61
N ARG A 163 -14.34 2.91 -13.31
CA ARG A 163 -14.20 4.33 -12.99
C ARG A 163 -15.56 5.03 -13.04
N ASP A 164 -16.28 4.89 -14.15
CA ASP A 164 -17.54 5.58 -14.39
C ASP A 164 -18.63 5.10 -13.43
N ALA A 165 -18.68 3.80 -13.11
CA ALA A 165 -19.58 3.26 -12.08
C ALA A 165 -19.28 3.84 -10.68
N THR A 166 -18.01 4.01 -10.32
CA THR A 166 -17.61 4.61 -9.04
C THR A 166 -18.00 6.10 -8.98
N LEU A 167 -17.74 6.85 -10.05
CA LEU A 167 -18.14 8.26 -10.15
C LEU A 167 -19.65 8.42 -10.00
N GLN A 168 -20.44 7.59 -10.71
CA GLN A 168 -21.90 7.59 -10.59
C GLN A 168 -22.37 7.23 -9.18
N LYS A 169 -21.82 6.19 -8.57
CA LYS A 169 -22.11 5.75 -7.19
C LYS A 169 -21.93 6.88 -6.17
N LEU A 170 -20.91 7.70 -6.37
CA LEU A 170 -20.52 8.76 -5.44
C LEU A 170 -21.02 10.16 -5.85
N ASN A 171 -21.81 10.26 -6.95
CA ASN A 171 -22.29 11.52 -7.53
C ASN A 171 -21.14 12.51 -7.81
N LEU A 172 -20.04 12.02 -8.40
CA LEU A 172 -18.88 12.82 -8.76
C LEU A 172 -18.84 13.08 -10.26
N THR A 173 -18.35 14.27 -10.66
CA THR A 173 -18.12 14.64 -12.05
C THR A 173 -16.65 15.00 -12.29
N LEU A 174 -16.23 14.97 -13.55
CA LEU A 174 -14.87 15.33 -13.97
C LEU A 174 -14.89 16.66 -14.78
N ASP A 175 -15.73 17.60 -14.40
CA ASP A 175 -15.87 18.90 -15.08
C ASP A 175 -14.65 19.81 -14.81
N GLN A 176 -13.87 19.48 -13.79
CA GLN A 176 -12.64 20.18 -13.40
C GLN A 176 -11.52 19.15 -13.18
N PRO A 177 -10.25 19.55 -13.27
CA PRO A 177 -9.14 18.69 -12.85
C PRO A 177 -9.29 18.34 -11.37
N VAL A 178 -8.94 17.10 -11.01
CA VAL A 178 -9.16 16.54 -9.67
C VAL A 178 -7.84 16.45 -8.90
N ALA A 179 -7.82 17.01 -7.70
CA ALA A 179 -6.79 16.74 -6.70
C ALA A 179 -7.35 15.81 -5.62
N VAL A 180 -6.65 14.69 -5.37
CA VAL A 180 -7.06 13.72 -4.33
C VAL A 180 -6.13 13.82 -3.14
N PHE A 181 -6.70 14.02 -1.95
CA PHE A 181 -5.96 14.03 -0.70
C PHE A 181 -6.20 12.76 0.11
N CYS A 182 -5.12 12.19 0.63
CA CYS A 182 -5.13 11.04 1.51
C CYS A 182 -4.60 11.43 2.90
N PRO A 183 -5.44 12.09 3.75
CA PRO A 183 -5.00 12.67 5.01
C PRO A 183 -4.82 11.62 6.11
N GLY A 184 -5.31 10.40 5.92
CA GLY A 184 -5.21 9.30 6.86
C GLY A 184 -3.80 8.72 6.97
N ALA A 185 -3.51 8.10 8.12
CA ALA A 185 -2.37 7.22 8.32
C ALA A 185 -2.71 6.22 9.42
N GLU A 186 -3.00 4.97 9.03
CA GLU A 186 -3.41 3.91 9.97
C GLU A 186 -2.32 3.57 11.00
N TYR A 187 -1.06 3.76 10.64
CA TYR A 187 0.06 3.51 11.55
C TYR A 187 0.00 4.39 12.78
N GLY A 188 -0.34 5.69 12.64
CA GLY A 188 -0.48 6.59 13.78
C GLY A 188 -0.32 8.08 13.44
N PRO A 189 -0.63 8.96 14.42
CA PRO A 189 -0.65 10.41 14.23
C PRO A 189 0.70 11.02 13.86
N ALA A 190 1.82 10.36 14.19
CA ALA A 190 3.16 10.86 13.84
C ALA A 190 3.46 10.89 12.33
N LYS A 191 2.61 10.27 11.50
CA LYS A 191 2.68 10.33 10.04
C LYS A 191 1.73 11.34 9.42
N ARG A 192 0.84 11.97 10.22
CA ARG A 192 -0.21 12.83 9.70
C ARG A 192 0.26 14.28 9.56
N TRP A 193 0.10 14.81 8.37
CA TRP A 193 0.26 16.25 8.13
C TRP A 193 -0.88 17.00 8.82
N PRO A 194 -0.66 18.22 9.36
CA PRO A 194 -1.69 18.96 10.08
C PRO A 194 -2.96 19.20 9.27
N VAL A 195 -4.11 19.05 9.92
CA VAL A 195 -5.44 19.26 9.32
C VAL A 195 -5.57 20.65 8.69
N ALA A 196 -5.10 21.69 9.40
CA ALA A 196 -5.12 23.08 8.90
C ALA A 196 -4.28 23.24 7.62
N TYR A 197 -3.20 22.48 7.48
CA TYR A 197 -2.34 22.55 6.31
C TYR A 197 -2.95 21.88 5.08
N PHE A 198 -3.66 20.75 5.28
CA PHE A 198 -4.50 20.16 4.24
C PHE A 198 -5.61 21.11 3.82
N ALA A 199 -6.29 21.76 4.78
CA ALA A 199 -7.38 22.70 4.51
C ALA A 199 -6.90 23.92 3.69
N GLU A 200 -5.80 24.52 4.08
CA GLU A 200 -5.19 25.64 3.35
C GLU A 200 -4.76 25.23 1.93
N THR A 201 -4.17 24.04 1.79
CA THR A 201 -3.75 23.55 0.47
C THR A 201 -4.96 23.21 -0.40
N ALA A 202 -6.05 22.71 0.18
CA ALA A 202 -7.30 22.46 -0.52
C ALA A 202 -7.91 23.77 -1.06
N GLN A 203 -7.91 24.84 -0.24
CA GLN A 203 -8.37 26.15 -0.67
C GLN A 203 -7.54 26.69 -1.84
N ARG A 204 -6.22 26.63 -1.76
CA ARG A 204 -5.32 27.10 -2.83
C ARG A 204 -5.53 26.32 -4.16
N LEU A 205 -5.78 25.01 -4.09
CA LEU A 205 -6.07 24.20 -5.28
C LEU A 205 -7.46 24.51 -5.85
N HIS A 206 -8.47 24.71 -4.99
CA HIS A 206 -9.79 25.12 -5.39
C HIS A 206 -9.74 26.48 -6.13
N ASP A 207 -9.02 27.45 -5.59
CA ASP A 207 -8.82 28.78 -6.21
C ASP A 207 -8.06 28.68 -7.54
N SER A 208 -7.32 27.58 -7.75
CA SER A 208 -6.63 27.24 -9.00
C SER A 208 -7.51 26.42 -9.98
N GLY A 209 -8.80 26.21 -9.66
CA GLY A 209 -9.77 25.54 -10.50
C GLY A 209 -9.82 24.01 -10.35
N TYR A 210 -9.25 23.44 -9.28
CA TYR A 210 -9.31 22.00 -9.00
C TYR A 210 -10.51 21.63 -8.14
N ALA A 211 -11.16 20.52 -8.46
CA ALA A 211 -11.99 19.81 -7.50
C ALA A 211 -11.10 19.04 -6.51
N VAL A 212 -11.33 19.20 -5.21
CA VAL A 212 -10.53 18.52 -4.18
C VAL A 212 -11.36 17.44 -3.51
N TRP A 213 -10.89 16.19 -3.58
CA TRP A 213 -11.55 15.03 -2.97
C TRP A 213 -10.67 14.43 -1.86
N LEU A 214 -11.27 14.18 -0.69
CA LEU A 214 -10.59 13.55 0.45
C LEU A 214 -11.00 12.08 0.51
N ILE A 215 -10.05 11.15 0.43
CA ILE A 215 -10.30 9.72 0.54
C ILE A 215 -9.55 9.11 1.72
N GLY A 216 -10.17 8.10 2.32
CA GLY A 216 -9.64 7.40 3.48
C GLY A 216 -10.64 6.41 4.04
N SER A 217 -10.25 5.71 5.09
CA SER A 217 -11.12 4.80 5.82
C SER A 217 -12.19 5.56 6.63
N ASN A 218 -13.15 4.84 7.19
CA ASN A 218 -14.13 5.44 8.11
C ASN A 218 -13.47 6.09 9.35
N LYS A 219 -12.28 5.63 9.77
CA LYS A 219 -11.51 6.23 10.87
C LYS A 219 -10.97 7.62 10.52
N ASP A 220 -10.84 7.93 9.24
CA ASP A 220 -10.31 9.21 8.75
C ASP A 220 -11.41 10.24 8.51
N ARG A 221 -12.70 9.85 8.61
CA ARG A 221 -13.87 10.70 8.35
C ARG A 221 -13.84 11.99 9.18
N GLU A 222 -13.63 11.89 10.49
CA GLU A 222 -13.59 13.06 11.40
C GLU A 222 -12.45 14.03 11.03
N VAL A 223 -11.29 13.51 10.66
CA VAL A 223 -10.15 14.31 10.19
C VAL A 223 -10.51 15.04 8.90
N ALA A 224 -11.14 14.36 7.95
CA ALA A 224 -11.57 14.93 6.69
C ALA A 224 -12.68 15.98 6.86
N GLU A 225 -13.64 15.78 7.77
CA GLU A 225 -14.66 16.78 8.14
C GLU A 225 -14.03 18.08 8.67
N LYS A 226 -12.99 17.96 9.50
CA LYS A 226 -12.23 19.12 10.00
C LYS A 226 -11.50 19.85 8.86
N ILE A 227 -10.93 19.11 7.89
CA ILE A 227 -10.28 19.71 6.71
C ILE A 227 -11.31 20.49 5.90
N VAL A 228 -12.48 19.92 5.62
CA VAL A 228 -13.55 20.57 4.86
C VAL A 228 -14.03 21.85 5.59
N ALA A 229 -14.26 21.77 6.89
CA ALA A 229 -14.74 22.91 7.69
C ALA A 229 -13.73 24.06 7.72
N LEU A 230 -12.44 23.76 7.90
CA LEU A 230 -11.38 24.78 7.94
C LEU A 230 -11.06 25.34 6.54
N GLY A 231 -11.27 24.56 5.48
CA GLY A 231 -11.03 24.94 4.08
C GLY A 231 -12.26 25.57 3.41
N ASN A 232 -13.18 26.18 4.13
CA ASN A 232 -14.37 26.88 3.59
C ASN A 232 -15.23 26.01 2.65
N GLN A 233 -15.37 24.70 2.93
CA GLN A 233 -16.14 23.74 2.13
C GLN A 233 -15.61 23.54 0.68
N THR A 234 -14.32 23.80 0.43
CA THR A 234 -13.70 23.66 -0.89
C THR A 234 -13.30 22.23 -1.23
N ALA A 235 -13.42 21.30 -0.30
CA ALA A 235 -13.10 19.90 -0.50
C ALA A 235 -14.31 18.99 -0.24
N HIS A 236 -14.42 17.89 -1.01
CA HIS A 236 -15.45 16.88 -0.84
C HIS A 236 -14.94 15.70 -0.01
N ASN A 237 -15.59 15.41 1.12
CA ASN A 237 -15.21 14.31 2.00
C ASN A 237 -15.83 12.99 1.54
N LEU A 238 -15.00 12.07 1.04
CA LEU A 238 -15.36 10.71 0.66
C LEU A 238 -14.85 9.65 1.64
N CYS A 239 -14.19 10.07 2.74
CA CYS A 239 -13.66 9.14 3.74
C CYS A 239 -14.77 8.27 4.35
N GLY A 240 -14.59 6.95 4.30
CA GLY A 240 -15.57 5.98 4.78
C GLY A 240 -16.78 5.75 3.87
N SER A 241 -16.86 6.42 2.72
CA SER A 241 -17.89 6.19 1.70
C SER A 241 -17.38 5.33 0.53
N THR A 242 -16.12 4.96 0.54
CA THR A 242 -15.42 4.19 -0.49
C THR A 242 -14.88 2.89 0.06
N ASP A 243 -14.98 1.83 -0.69
CA ASP A 243 -14.15 0.64 -0.51
C ASP A 243 -12.79 0.82 -1.22
N LEU A 244 -11.96 -0.21 -1.22
CA LEU A 244 -10.62 -0.12 -1.80
C LEU A 244 -10.64 -0.06 -3.34
N ALA A 245 -11.62 -0.69 -3.98
CA ALA A 245 -11.79 -0.64 -5.43
C ALA A 245 -12.27 0.75 -5.87
N ASP A 246 -13.20 1.37 -5.13
CA ASP A 246 -13.61 2.76 -5.32
C ASP A 246 -12.42 3.72 -5.15
N ALA A 247 -11.61 3.53 -4.11
CA ALA A 247 -10.44 4.37 -3.86
C ALA A 247 -9.42 4.32 -5.00
N ILE A 248 -9.19 3.12 -5.57
CA ILE A 248 -8.35 2.94 -6.76
C ILE A 248 -8.95 3.67 -7.97
N ALA A 249 -10.27 3.55 -8.20
CA ALA A 249 -10.95 4.23 -9.28
C ALA A 249 -10.89 5.76 -9.14
N ILE A 250 -11.09 6.31 -7.94
CA ILE A 250 -10.97 7.74 -7.65
C ILE A 250 -9.54 8.24 -7.87
N LEU A 251 -8.54 7.52 -7.36
CA LEU A 251 -7.14 7.86 -7.56
C LEU A 251 -6.77 7.87 -9.05
N SER A 252 -7.36 6.99 -9.86
CA SER A 252 -7.12 6.97 -11.31
C SER A 252 -7.60 8.25 -12.02
N CYS A 253 -8.55 8.98 -11.44
CA CYS A 253 -9.06 10.26 -11.96
C CYS A 253 -8.15 11.46 -11.58
N ALA A 254 -7.21 11.29 -10.65
CA ALA A 254 -6.46 12.41 -10.11
C ALA A 254 -5.41 12.95 -11.10
N GLN A 255 -5.36 14.27 -11.26
CA GLN A 255 -4.25 15.00 -11.86
C GLN A 255 -3.17 15.33 -10.83
N LEU A 256 -3.54 15.33 -9.55
CA LEU A 256 -2.60 15.51 -8.44
C LEU A 256 -3.06 14.68 -7.24
N VAL A 257 -2.12 14.01 -6.57
CA VAL A 257 -2.39 13.34 -5.29
C VAL A 257 -1.49 13.93 -4.20
N ILE A 258 -2.06 14.24 -3.03
CA ILE A 258 -1.29 14.62 -1.85
C ILE A 258 -1.60 13.60 -0.75
N SER A 259 -0.59 12.86 -0.33
CA SER A 259 -0.77 11.76 0.61
C SER A 259 0.27 11.78 1.72
N ASN A 260 -0.16 11.50 2.94
CA ASN A 260 0.78 11.02 3.95
C ASN A 260 1.38 9.66 3.53
N ASP A 261 2.49 9.26 4.13
CA ASP A 261 3.01 7.88 3.99
C ASP A 261 1.95 6.87 4.51
N SER A 262 1.18 6.32 3.57
CA SER A 262 0.02 5.46 3.83
C SER A 262 -0.17 4.43 2.71
N GLY A 263 -1.13 3.51 2.89
CA GLY A 263 -1.49 2.54 1.84
C GLY A 263 -1.95 3.21 0.54
N LEU A 264 -2.73 4.31 0.65
CA LEU A 264 -3.25 5.04 -0.52
C LEU A 264 -2.13 5.75 -1.32
N MET A 265 -1.04 6.16 -0.66
CA MET A 265 0.17 6.65 -1.33
C MET A 265 0.71 5.62 -2.33
N HIS A 266 0.81 4.36 -1.92
CA HIS A 266 1.31 3.29 -2.79
C HIS A 266 0.34 2.96 -3.94
N LEU A 267 -0.99 3.10 -3.71
CA LEU A 267 -1.98 2.96 -4.79
C LEU A 267 -1.85 4.07 -5.83
N ALA A 268 -1.70 5.32 -5.39
CA ALA A 268 -1.48 6.46 -6.28
C ALA A 268 -0.20 6.30 -7.11
N ALA A 269 0.89 5.83 -6.49
CA ALA A 269 2.14 5.52 -7.16
C ALA A 269 1.95 4.42 -8.22
N ALA A 270 1.23 3.33 -7.89
CA ALA A 270 0.98 2.23 -8.83
C ALA A 270 0.03 2.59 -9.99
N LEU A 271 -0.74 3.66 -9.84
CA LEU A 271 -1.56 4.27 -10.91
C LEU A 271 -0.78 5.34 -11.69
N ASP A 272 0.50 5.54 -11.37
CA ASP A 272 1.39 6.53 -11.98
C ASP A 272 0.81 7.95 -11.99
N ARG A 273 0.18 8.33 -10.87
CA ARG A 273 -0.39 9.68 -10.74
C ARG A 273 0.65 10.67 -10.25
N PRO A 274 0.68 11.90 -10.81
CA PRO A 274 1.47 12.98 -10.24
C PRO A 274 1.14 13.13 -8.75
N MET A 275 2.14 13.01 -7.87
CA MET A 275 1.85 13.01 -6.44
C MET A 275 2.94 13.60 -5.57
N LEU A 276 2.51 14.14 -4.42
CA LEU A 276 3.38 14.46 -3.30
C LEU A 276 3.15 13.46 -2.17
N ALA A 277 4.22 12.78 -1.79
CA ALA A 277 4.25 11.86 -0.66
C ALA A 277 4.91 12.55 0.55
N LEU A 278 4.13 12.82 1.59
CA LEU A 278 4.57 13.55 2.78
C LEU A 278 5.11 12.57 3.83
N PHE A 279 6.40 12.69 4.15
CA PHE A 279 7.08 11.84 5.10
C PHE A 279 7.46 12.59 6.38
N GLY A 280 7.08 12.02 7.51
CA GLY A 280 7.43 12.52 8.85
C GLY A 280 8.20 11.49 9.66
N SER A 281 7.52 10.69 10.47
CA SER A 281 8.16 9.70 11.36
C SER A 281 8.72 8.46 10.66
N SER A 282 8.43 8.25 9.39
CA SER A 282 8.88 7.12 8.55
C SER A 282 9.92 7.53 7.51
N SER A 283 10.44 6.56 6.76
CA SER A 283 11.51 6.79 5.80
C SER A 283 11.15 6.33 4.39
N PRO A 284 11.31 7.19 3.38
CA PRO A 284 11.20 6.78 1.98
C PRO A 284 12.34 5.83 1.56
N GLN A 285 13.41 5.72 2.36
CA GLN A 285 14.48 4.74 2.13
C GLN A 285 14.09 3.32 2.56
N PHE A 286 12.89 3.15 3.11
CA PHE A 286 12.36 1.84 3.49
C PHE A 286 11.13 1.45 2.65
N THR A 287 10.16 2.36 2.54
CA THR A 287 8.91 2.16 1.80
C THR A 287 8.61 3.38 0.91
N PRO A 288 9.43 3.61 -0.16
CA PRO A 288 9.16 4.74 -1.07
C PRO A 288 7.87 4.53 -1.86
N PRO A 289 7.22 5.60 -2.34
CA PRO A 289 6.27 5.50 -3.44
C PRO A 289 7.05 5.08 -4.70
N LEU A 290 6.69 3.93 -5.27
CA LEU A 290 7.40 3.36 -6.43
C LEU A 290 6.77 3.87 -7.72
N SER A 291 7.11 5.10 -8.12
CA SER A 291 6.70 5.76 -9.37
C SER A 291 7.62 6.94 -9.65
N ASP A 292 7.93 7.16 -10.92
CA ASP A 292 8.69 8.33 -11.38
C ASP A 292 7.87 9.63 -11.29
N ALA A 293 6.54 9.53 -11.21
CA ALA A 293 5.63 10.66 -11.01
C ALA A 293 5.48 11.08 -9.54
N ALA A 294 6.16 10.39 -8.61
CA ALA A 294 6.06 10.67 -7.17
C ALA A 294 7.18 11.57 -6.66
N LEU A 295 6.81 12.69 -6.05
CA LEU A 295 7.73 13.56 -5.32
C LEU A 295 7.64 13.30 -3.83
N VAL A 296 8.76 12.89 -3.23
CA VAL A 296 8.89 12.74 -1.78
C VAL A 296 9.17 14.09 -1.14
N VAL A 297 8.36 14.48 -0.18
CA VAL A 297 8.53 15.72 0.58
C VAL A 297 8.73 15.39 2.05
N LYS A 298 9.90 15.71 2.58
CA LYS A 298 10.29 15.48 3.97
C LYS A 298 11.22 16.59 4.45
N LEU A 299 11.36 16.68 5.77
CA LEU A 299 12.34 17.55 6.41
C LEU A 299 13.49 16.72 6.95
N ASP A 300 14.71 17.18 6.74
CA ASP A 300 15.90 16.59 7.35
C ASP A 300 16.11 17.22 8.74
N ILE A 301 15.49 16.58 9.75
CA ILE A 301 15.63 16.96 11.16
C ILE A 301 16.16 15.78 11.97
N ALA A 302 16.92 16.04 13.02
CA ALA A 302 17.66 15.03 13.78
C ALA A 302 16.79 13.89 14.37
N CYS A 303 15.50 14.15 14.64
CA CYS A 303 14.58 13.14 15.20
C CYS A 303 13.79 12.37 14.14
N SER A 304 14.00 12.62 12.83
CA SER A 304 13.31 11.92 11.73
C SER A 304 14.32 11.18 10.84
N PRO A 305 14.02 9.90 10.47
CA PRO A 305 12.85 9.10 10.81
C PRO A 305 12.98 8.43 12.19
N CYS A 306 11.94 8.52 13.02
CA CYS A 306 11.92 7.86 14.33
C CYS A 306 11.15 6.53 14.35
N PHE A 307 10.34 6.24 13.33
CA PHE A 307 9.48 5.05 13.21
C PHE A 307 8.52 4.84 14.39
N LYS A 308 8.09 5.92 15.05
CA LYS A 308 7.13 5.87 16.16
C LYS A 308 5.72 6.20 15.69
N ARG A 309 4.72 5.57 16.33
CA ARG A 309 3.29 5.83 16.06
C ARG A 309 2.87 7.22 16.52
N GLU A 310 3.43 7.64 17.64
CA GLU A 310 3.24 8.96 18.26
C GLU A 310 4.59 9.65 18.39
N CYS A 311 4.59 10.97 18.37
CA CYS A 311 5.82 11.72 18.50
C CYS A 311 6.35 11.60 19.95
N PRO A 312 7.51 10.95 20.17
CA PRO A 312 8.05 10.78 21.52
C PRO A 312 8.48 12.10 22.17
N LEU A 313 8.66 13.16 21.36
CA LEU A 313 9.03 14.51 21.81
C LEU A 313 7.81 15.45 21.89
N GLY A 314 6.61 14.99 21.51
CA GLY A 314 5.37 15.75 21.59
C GLY A 314 5.19 16.90 20.59
N HIS A 315 6.24 17.30 19.86
CA HIS A 315 6.23 18.50 19.01
C HIS A 315 5.84 18.26 17.55
N PHE A 316 5.90 17.04 17.03
CA PHE A 316 5.60 16.66 15.64
C PHE A 316 6.30 17.52 14.57
N ASN A 317 7.48 18.06 14.83
CA ASN A 317 8.16 19.05 13.98
C ASN A 317 8.41 18.56 12.55
N CYS A 318 8.62 17.23 12.36
CA CYS A 318 8.77 16.65 11.03
C CYS A 318 7.55 16.89 10.11
N MET A 319 6.36 17.09 10.68
CA MET A 319 5.13 17.41 9.95
C MET A 319 4.72 18.88 10.16
N ASN A 320 4.86 19.42 11.38
CA ASN A 320 4.45 20.81 11.68
C ASN A 320 5.32 21.87 10.98
N GLN A 321 6.61 21.60 10.76
CA GLN A 321 7.49 22.54 10.04
C GLN A 321 7.48 22.30 8.51
N LEU A 322 6.79 21.26 8.04
CA LEU A 322 6.49 21.06 6.63
C LEU A 322 5.26 21.92 6.27
N THR A 323 5.48 23.23 6.16
CA THR A 323 4.40 24.22 5.99
C THR A 323 3.69 24.08 4.63
N PRO A 324 2.43 24.58 4.50
CA PRO A 324 1.72 24.63 3.22
C PRO A 324 2.53 25.31 2.10
N ASP A 325 3.27 26.38 2.41
CA ASP A 325 4.08 27.07 1.41
C ASP A 325 5.17 26.16 0.83
N ARG A 326 5.89 25.41 1.67
CA ARG A 326 6.90 24.45 1.22
C ARG A 326 6.31 23.34 0.34
N VAL A 327 5.12 22.88 0.70
CA VAL A 327 4.40 21.87 -0.11
C VAL A 327 3.89 22.50 -1.41
N TRP A 328 3.37 23.72 -1.34
CA TRP A 328 2.87 24.46 -2.49
C TRP A 328 3.95 24.73 -3.56
N GLU A 329 5.16 25.06 -3.15
CA GLU A 329 6.31 25.18 -4.07
C GLU A 329 6.55 23.90 -4.90
N LYS A 330 6.25 22.72 -4.32
CA LYS A 330 6.37 21.44 -5.03
C LYS A 330 5.12 21.11 -5.87
N ILE A 331 3.96 21.65 -5.51
CA ILE A 331 2.71 21.48 -6.26
C ILE A 331 2.73 22.31 -7.55
N GLN A 332 3.19 23.56 -7.47
CA GLN A 332 3.13 24.52 -8.59
C GLN A 332 3.66 23.99 -9.93
N PRO A 333 4.79 23.29 -10.01
CA PRO A 333 5.26 22.70 -11.27
C PRO A 333 4.34 21.62 -11.82
N LEU A 334 3.64 20.87 -10.97
CA LEU A 334 2.77 19.75 -11.36
C LEU A 334 1.40 20.22 -11.89
N ILE A 335 0.93 21.40 -11.47
CA ILE A 335 -0.38 21.94 -11.88
C ILE A 335 -0.31 22.92 -13.05
N LYS A 336 0.89 23.35 -13.44
CA LYS A 336 1.12 24.28 -14.57
C LYS A 336 1.44 23.54 -15.87
N SER A 337 1.67 22.24 -15.81
CA SER A 337 1.93 21.38 -16.97
C SER A 337 0.64 20.76 -17.49
#